data_bf7899d48f156e7737f58c620c740d58
#
_entry.id   bf7899d48f156e7737f58c620c740d58
#
_cell.length_a   1.000
_cell.length_b   1.000
_cell.length_c   1.000
_cell.angle_alpha   90.00
_cell.angle_beta   90.00
_cell.angle_gamma   90.00
#
_symmetry.space_group_name_H-M   'P 1'
#
loop_
_entity.id
_entity.type
_entity.pdbx_description
1 polymer ?
#
loop_
_entity_poly.entity_id
_entity_poly.type
_entity_poly.pdbx_seq_one_letter_code
_entity_poly.pdbx_strand_id
1 'polypeptide(L)'
;ALRRQLHRDFRKPLVVMTPKSLLRNKYCVSNLEDFSKENSFHRVLWDHAIDPKSDGFIKLKKNSKIKKVILCSGKVYFDLLDAREKLKKDDVVLFRVEQLYPFPVKSLVKEIKPFAKNAKFYWCQEEPKNMGAWFSVRDYIQWTLEYINANNKEISYIGRSPDASPATGYAKRHLSQQQEIISKVFK
;
A
#
# COMPACT_ATOMS: atom_id res chain seq x y z
N ALA A 1 -12.02 -10.84 8.16
CA ALA A 1 -11.98 -10.54 9.60
C ALA A 1 -13.34 -10.73 10.27
N LEU A 2 -14.44 -10.21 9.70
CA LEU A 2 -15.80 -10.38 10.24
C LEU A 2 -16.22 -11.85 10.26
N ARG A 3 -16.04 -12.58 9.15
CA ARG A 3 -16.37 -14.02 9.10
C ARG A 3 -15.54 -14.83 10.10
N ARG A 4 -14.26 -14.53 10.23
CA ARG A 4 -13.39 -15.20 11.20
C ARG A 4 -13.89 -15.00 12.63
N GLN A 5 -14.34 -13.78 12.98
CA GLN A 5 -14.90 -13.48 14.30
C GLN A 5 -16.15 -14.33 14.60
N LEU A 6 -17.03 -14.53 13.59
CA LEU A 6 -18.23 -15.34 13.73
C LEU A 6 -17.95 -16.85 13.94
N HIS A 7 -16.84 -17.35 13.38
CA HIS A 7 -16.45 -18.76 13.47
C HIS A 7 -15.60 -19.09 14.71
N ARG A 8 -15.33 -18.13 15.59
CA ARG A 8 -14.62 -18.39 16.85
C ARG A 8 -15.58 -18.87 17.94
N ASP A 9 -15.07 -19.72 18.83
CA ASP A 9 -15.86 -20.30 19.95
C ASP A 9 -16.13 -19.32 21.10
N PHE A 10 -15.76 -18.06 20.92
CA PHE A 10 -16.00 -16.99 21.89
C PHE A 10 -16.90 -15.89 21.29
N ARG A 11 -17.54 -15.13 22.18
CA ARG A 11 -18.32 -13.94 21.84
C ARG A 11 -17.65 -12.71 22.43
N LYS A 12 -16.88 -12.00 21.60
CA LYS A 12 -16.19 -10.75 21.96
C LYS A 12 -16.46 -9.69 20.91
N PRO A 13 -16.56 -8.41 21.30
CA PRO A 13 -16.70 -7.33 20.32
C PRO A 13 -15.48 -7.28 19.37
N LEU A 14 -15.75 -7.04 18.09
CA LEU A 14 -14.74 -6.73 17.10
C LEU A 14 -14.75 -5.23 16.84
N VAL A 15 -13.67 -4.55 17.23
CA VAL A 15 -13.48 -3.12 16.93
C VAL A 15 -12.62 -2.99 15.68
N VAL A 16 -13.15 -2.34 14.65
CA VAL A 16 -12.45 -2.09 13.38
C VAL A 16 -12.20 -0.60 13.26
N MET A 17 -10.93 -0.19 13.38
CA MET A 17 -10.51 1.19 13.16
C MET A 17 -10.42 1.45 11.66
N THR A 18 -11.27 2.33 11.14
CA THR A 18 -11.34 2.59 9.70
C THR A 18 -11.43 4.10 9.42
N PRO A 19 -10.75 4.60 8.37
CA PRO A 19 -10.86 6.01 7.98
C PRO A 19 -12.25 6.35 7.47
N LYS A 20 -12.92 7.32 8.10
CA LYS A 20 -14.26 7.76 7.72
C LYS A 20 -14.33 8.22 6.25
N SER A 21 -13.26 8.84 5.74
CA SER A 21 -13.16 9.32 4.37
C SER A 21 -13.27 8.23 3.31
N LEU A 22 -12.91 6.98 3.63
CA LEU A 22 -12.99 5.86 2.69
C LEU A 22 -14.41 5.31 2.51
N LEU A 23 -15.34 5.58 3.41
CA LEU A 23 -16.73 5.11 3.31
C LEU A 23 -17.46 5.60 2.05
N ARG A 24 -17.02 6.72 1.49
CA ARG A 24 -17.58 7.31 0.26
C ARG A 24 -16.52 7.52 -0.83
N ASN A 25 -15.40 6.85 -0.72
CA ASN A 25 -14.33 6.97 -1.73
C ASN A 25 -14.69 6.13 -2.96
N LYS A 26 -14.68 6.76 -4.14
CA LYS A 26 -15.03 6.11 -5.41
C LYS A 26 -14.11 4.95 -5.82
N TYR A 27 -12.89 4.92 -5.29
CA TYR A 27 -11.91 3.86 -5.55
C TYR A 27 -11.92 2.76 -4.48
N CYS A 28 -12.54 3.01 -3.31
CA CYS A 28 -12.62 2.05 -2.22
C CYS A 28 -13.91 1.23 -2.34
N VAL A 29 -14.04 0.51 -3.42
CA VAL A 29 -15.19 -0.34 -3.74
C VAL A 29 -14.73 -1.74 -4.10
N SER A 30 -15.60 -2.71 -3.96
CA SER A 30 -15.37 -4.12 -4.31
C SER A 30 -16.59 -4.70 -5.02
N ASN A 31 -16.39 -5.70 -5.87
CA ASN A 31 -17.46 -6.43 -6.49
C ASN A 31 -18.10 -7.42 -5.50
N LEU A 32 -19.36 -7.81 -5.70
CA LEU A 32 -20.03 -8.78 -4.84
C LEU A 32 -19.32 -10.13 -4.80
N GLU A 33 -18.72 -10.55 -5.92
CA GLU A 33 -17.93 -11.78 -5.99
C GLU A 33 -16.74 -11.77 -5.02
N ASP A 34 -16.17 -10.60 -4.69
CA ASP A 34 -15.05 -10.49 -3.75
C ASP A 34 -15.45 -10.89 -2.31
N PHE A 35 -16.74 -10.95 -2.02
CA PHE A 35 -17.31 -11.42 -0.76
C PHE A 35 -17.79 -12.88 -0.81
N SER A 36 -17.64 -13.58 -1.94
CA SER A 36 -18.08 -14.95 -2.11
C SER A 36 -17.21 -15.95 -1.34
N LYS A 37 -17.69 -17.21 -1.28
CA LYS A 37 -16.98 -18.30 -0.56
C LYS A 37 -15.61 -18.64 -1.14
N GLU A 38 -15.41 -18.37 -2.42
CA GLU A 38 -14.17 -18.71 -3.15
C GLU A 38 -13.05 -17.71 -2.89
N ASN A 39 -13.35 -16.56 -2.31
CA ASN A 39 -12.37 -15.53 -2.01
C ASN A 39 -11.81 -15.65 -0.58
N SER A 40 -10.52 -15.38 -0.46
CA SER A 40 -9.79 -15.38 0.79
C SER A 40 -9.15 -14.02 1.06
N PHE A 41 -8.64 -13.82 2.27
CA PHE A 41 -7.92 -12.61 2.63
C PHE A 41 -6.62 -12.48 1.83
N HIS A 42 -6.52 -11.44 1.00
CA HIS A 42 -5.31 -11.08 0.28
C HIS A 42 -4.36 -10.30 1.19
N ARG A 43 -3.19 -10.88 1.47
CA ARG A 43 -2.17 -10.28 2.36
C ARG A 43 -1.44 -9.11 1.72
N VAL A 44 -1.32 -9.14 0.40
CA VAL A 44 -0.82 -8.06 -0.44
C VAL A 44 -1.86 -7.86 -1.53
N LEU A 45 -2.35 -6.64 -1.68
CA LEU A 45 -3.26 -6.26 -2.75
C LEU A 45 -2.47 -5.52 -3.83
N TRP A 46 -2.77 -5.87 -5.06
CA TRP A 46 -2.18 -5.27 -6.25
C TRP A 46 -2.81 -3.92 -6.59
N ASP A 47 -2.18 -3.25 -7.50
CA ASP A 47 -2.62 -1.97 -8.04
C ASP A 47 -3.93 -2.12 -8.83
N HIS A 48 -4.85 -1.18 -8.68
CA HIS A 48 -6.06 -1.15 -9.49
C HIS A 48 -5.78 -1.12 -11.00
N ALA A 49 -4.68 -0.51 -11.43
CA ALA A 49 -4.29 -0.48 -12.84
C ALA A 49 -3.75 -1.81 -13.38
N ILE A 50 -3.50 -2.81 -12.51
CA ILE A 50 -3.07 -4.17 -12.88
C ILE A 50 -4.21 -5.16 -12.67
N ASP A 51 -5.19 -4.81 -11.86
CA ASP A 51 -6.32 -5.69 -11.55
C ASP A 51 -7.21 -5.85 -12.79
N PRO A 52 -7.36 -7.08 -13.32
CA PRO A 52 -8.21 -7.33 -14.50
C PRO A 52 -9.68 -6.96 -14.29
N LYS A 53 -10.12 -6.85 -13.03
CA LYS A 53 -11.48 -6.48 -12.65
C LYS A 53 -11.69 -4.97 -12.52
N SER A 54 -10.64 -4.17 -12.67
CA SER A 54 -10.67 -2.72 -12.48
C SER A 54 -10.57 -2.01 -13.83
N ASP A 55 -11.68 -1.42 -14.27
CA ASP A 55 -11.71 -0.60 -15.47
C ASP A 55 -11.52 0.89 -15.15
N GLY A 56 -11.09 1.66 -16.14
CA GLY A 56 -11.02 3.11 -16.05
C GLY A 56 -9.77 3.70 -15.41
N PHE A 57 -8.77 2.88 -15.08
CA PHE A 57 -7.46 3.34 -14.60
C PHE A 57 -6.45 3.52 -15.75
N ILE A 58 -5.41 4.34 -15.50
CA ILE A 58 -4.33 4.51 -16.49
C ILE A 58 -3.70 3.16 -16.82
N LYS A 59 -3.32 2.99 -18.08
CA LYS A 59 -2.56 1.82 -18.52
C LYS A 59 -1.10 2.01 -18.12
N LEU A 60 -0.62 1.18 -17.18
CA LEU A 60 0.79 1.18 -16.79
C LEU A 60 1.69 0.71 -17.94
N LYS A 61 2.93 1.19 -17.91
CA LYS A 61 3.99 0.68 -18.79
C LYS A 61 4.23 -0.81 -18.56
N LYS A 62 4.87 -1.48 -19.52
CA LYS A 62 5.37 -2.86 -19.33
C LYS A 62 6.26 -2.93 -18.08
N ASN A 63 6.24 -4.04 -17.38
CA ASN A 63 6.98 -4.24 -16.12
C ASN A 63 8.46 -3.83 -16.22
N SER A 64 9.11 -4.08 -17.37
CA SER A 64 10.49 -3.67 -17.64
C SER A 64 10.72 -2.16 -17.72
N LYS A 65 9.67 -1.35 -17.81
CA LYS A 65 9.72 0.12 -17.88
C LYS A 65 9.16 0.80 -16.64
N ILE A 66 8.70 0.04 -15.64
CA ILE A 66 8.31 0.56 -14.33
C ILE A 66 9.56 1.02 -13.59
N LYS A 67 9.55 2.26 -13.13
CA LYS A 67 10.68 2.88 -12.42
C LYS A 67 10.57 2.81 -10.90
N LYS A 68 9.34 2.85 -10.39
CA LYS A 68 9.10 2.84 -8.95
C LYS A 68 8.03 1.84 -8.57
N VAL A 69 8.30 1.09 -7.52
CA VAL A 69 7.34 0.23 -6.81
C VAL A 69 7.12 0.85 -5.43
N ILE A 70 5.89 1.26 -5.16
CA ILE A 70 5.50 1.84 -3.89
C ILE A 70 4.73 0.80 -3.09
N LEU A 71 5.26 0.45 -1.94
CA LEU A 71 4.60 -0.40 -0.95
C LEU A 71 4.00 0.51 0.14
N CYS A 72 2.75 0.31 0.49
CA CYS A 72 2.07 1.09 1.52
C CYS A 72 1.05 0.23 2.26
N SER A 73 0.41 0.77 3.27
CA SER A 73 -0.70 0.13 3.98
C SER A 73 -1.81 1.15 4.25
N GLY A 74 -3.07 0.69 4.17
CA GLY A 74 -4.22 1.52 4.54
C GLY A 74 -4.58 2.64 3.57
N LYS A 75 -5.07 3.75 4.13
CA LYS A 75 -5.71 4.86 3.41
C LYS A 75 -4.79 5.57 2.40
N VAL A 76 -3.51 5.70 2.69
CA VAL A 76 -2.56 6.43 1.84
C VAL A 76 -2.53 5.88 0.40
N TYR A 77 -2.84 4.61 0.22
CA TYR A 77 -2.97 4.01 -1.10
C TYR A 77 -3.94 4.78 -2.01
N PHE A 78 -5.11 5.16 -1.49
CA PHE A 78 -6.13 5.85 -2.27
C PHE A 78 -5.75 7.28 -2.60
N ASP A 79 -5.01 7.95 -1.71
CA ASP A 79 -4.48 9.28 -1.97
C ASP A 79 -3.40 9.23 -3.07
N LEU A 80 -2.54 8.19 -3.04
CA LEU A 80 -1.54 7.95 -4.09
C LEU A 80 -2.19 7.56 -5.42
N LEU A 81 -3.21 6.71 -5.39
CA LEU A 81 -3.95 6.29 -6.58
C LEU A 81 -4.58 7.51 -7.28
N ASP A 82 -5.33 8.33 -6.54
CA ASP A 82 -5.96 9.53 -7.10
C ASP A 82 -4.93 10.51 -7.69
N ALA A 83 -3.81 10.72 -7.00
CA ALA A 83 -2.72 11.56 -7.49
C ALA A 83 -2.07 10.99 -8.74
N ARG A 84 -1.81 9.68 -8.80
CA ARG A 84 -1.25 9.01 -9.97
C ARG A 84 -2.12 9.18 -11.19
N GLU A 85 -3.43 8.94 -11.05
CA GLU A 85 -4.41 9.11 -12.13
C GLU A 85 -4.43 10.55 -12.65
N LYS A 86 -4.45 11.55 -11.75
CA LYS A 86 -4.41 12.97 -12.11
C LYS A 86 -3.11 13.38 -12.81
N LEU A 87 -1.98 12.86 -12.35
CA LEU A 87 -0.65 13.16 -12.90
C LEU A 87 -0.28 12.29 -14.11
N LYS A 88 -1.12 11.31 -14.46
CA LYS A 88 -0.89 10.34 -15.55
C LYS A 88 0.47 9.64 -15.47
N LYS A 89 0.90 9.26 -14.26
CA LYS A 89 2.19 8.58 -14.02
C LYS A 89 2.06 7.09 -14.26
N ASP A 90 2.46 6.65 -15.45
CA ASP A 90 2.34 5.28 -15.95
C ASP A 90 3.54 4.38 -15.66
N ASP A 91 4.57 4.91 -14.97
CA ASP A 91 5.81 4.22 -14.63
C ASP A 91 5.98 3.96 -13.11
N VAL A 92 4.90 4.15 -12.34
CA VAL A 92 4.83 3.92 -10.89
C VAL A 92 3.71 2.93 -10.59
N VAL A 93 4.05 1.83 -9.92
CA VAL A 93 3.09 0.82 -9.46
C VAL A 93 2.91 0.88 -7.95
N LEU A 94 1.70 0.64 -7.48
CA LEU A 94 1.30 0.74 -6.08
C LEU A 94 0.86 -0.62 -5.55
N PHE A 95 1.40 -1.07 -4.42
CA PHE A 95 0.93 -2.28 -3.73
C PHE A 95 0.55 -1.96 -2.30
N ARG A 96 -0.54 -2.58 -1.82
CA ARG A 96 -0.96 -2.50 -0.42
C ARG A 96 -0.56 -3.77 0.33
N VAL A 97 0.22 -3.61 1.39
CA VAL A 97 0.51 -4.69 2.33
C VAL A 97 -0.57 -4.66 3.41
N GLU A 98 -1.56 -5.54 3.29
CA GLU A 98 -2.73 -5.57 4.18
C GLU A 98 -2.47 -6.38 5.46
N GLN A 99 -1.49 -7.29 5.44
CA GLN A 99 -1.04 -8.02 6.62
C GLN A 99 0.37 -7.59 6.98
N LEU A 100 0.52 -6.90 8.11
CA LEU A 100 1.84 -6.46 8.58
C LEU A 100 2.52 -7.52 9.44
N TYR A 101 1.76 -8.38 10.11
CA TYR A 101 2.28 -9.48 10.92
C TYR A 101 1.34 -10.69 10.91
N PRO A 102 1.86 -11.93 10.76
CA PRO A 102 3.19 -12.25 10.23
C PRO A 102 3.40 -11.65 8.83
N PHE A 103 4.60 -11.14 8.56
CA PHE A 103 4.86 -10.44 7.30
C PHE A 103 4.71 -11.40 6.09
N PRO A 104 3.99 -11.03 5.02
CA PRO A 104 3.59 -11.94 3.95
C PRO A 104 4.65 -12.05 2.86
N VAL A 105 5.87 -12.48 3.20
CA VAL A 105 7.02 -12.54 2.28
C VAL A 105 6.69 -13.27 0.98
N LYS A 106 6.09 -14.47 1.05
CA LYS A 106 5.76 -15.26 -0.15
C LYS A 106 4.82 -14.53 -1.11
N SER A 107 3.80 -13.85 -0.55
CA SER A 107 2.87 -13.05 -1.36
C SER A 107 3.58 -11.85 -1.96
N LEU A 108 4.40 -11.15 -1.18
CA LEU A 108 5.15 -9.99 -1.65
C LEU A 108 6.12 -10.36 -2.77
N VAL A 109 6.89 -11.45 -2.62
CA VAL A 109 7.79 -11.98 -3.66
C VAL A 109 7.06 -12.16 -4.98
N LYS A 110 5.88 -12.80 -4.95
CA LYS A 110 5.08 -13.05 -6.15
C LYS A 110 4.76 -11.76 -6.89
N GLU A 111 4.33 -10.74 -6.15
CA GLU A 111 3.85 -9.47 -6.73
C GLU A 111 4.98 -8.57 -7.22
N ILE A 112 6.12 -8.48 -6.50
CA ILE A 112 7.18 -7.53 -6.85
C ILE A 112 8.29 -8.08 -7.74
N LYS A 113 8.43 -9.41 -7.85
CA LYS A 113 9.45 -10.06 -8.68
C LYS A 113 9.49 -9.57 -10.14
N PRO A 114 8.35 -9.28 -10.82
CA PRO A 114 8.36 -8.77 -12.19
C PRO A 114 9.08 -7.42 -12.36
N PHE A 115 9.27 -6.66 -11.28
CA PHE A 115 9.88 -5.32 -11.30
C PHE A 115 11.33 -5.31 -10.79
N ALA A 116 11.85 -6.46 -10.34
CA ALA A 116 13.14 -6.58 -9.65
C ALA A 116 14.34 -6.01 -10.44
N LYS A 117 14.30 -6.06 -11.78
CA LYS A 117 15.43 -5.66 -12.62
C LYS A 117 15.55 -4.15 -12.84
N ASN A 118 14.44 -3.40 -12.74
CA ASN A 118 14.40 -2.01 -13.21
C ASN A 118 13.92 -1.01 -12.17
N ALA A 119 13.04 -1.42 -11.26
CA ALA A 119 12.41 -0.51 -10.35
C ALA A 119 13.25 -0.21 -9.09
N LYS A 120 13.03 0.98 -8.54
CA LYS A 120 13.38 1.32 -7.15
C LYS A 120 12.19 1.06 -6.26
N PHE A 121 12.44 0.61 -5.03
CA PHE A 121 11.42 0.20 -4.09
C PHE A 121 11.31 1.19 -2.93
N TYR A 122 10.07 1.53 -2.57
CA TYR A 122 9.75 2.49 -1.53
C TYR A 122 8.67 1.97 -0.61
N TRP A 123 8.84 2.20 0.69
CA TRP A 123 7.75 2.13 1.65
C TRP A 123 7.17 3.53 1.85
N CYS A 124 5.86 3.68 1.66
CA CYS A 124 5.16 4.94 1.86
C CYS A 124 4.13 4.81 2.98
N GLN A 125 4.17 5.71 3.96
CA GLN A 125 3.20 5.79 5.05
C GLN A 125 2.87 7.22 5.42
N GLU A 126 1.71 7.43 6.06
CA GLU A 126 1.26 8.74 6.55
C GLU A 126 1.80 9.07 7.94
N GLU A 127 2.07 8.07 8.74
CA GLU A 127 2.61 8.20 10.08
C GLU A 127 4.03 8.76 10.05
N PRO A 128 4.47 9.45 11.14
CA PRO A 128 5.86 9.84 11.29
C PRO A 128 6.83 8.65 11.15
N LYS A 129 8.06 8.91 10.71
CA LYS A 129 9.05 7.85 10.46
C LYS A 129 9.32 6.94 11.66
N ASN A 130 9.23 7.50 12.87
CA ASN A 130 9.43 6.75 14.13
C ASN A 130 8.17 6.00 14.59
N MET A 131 7.08 6.05 13.82
CA MET A 131 5.79 5.41 14.08
C MET A 131 5.32 4.62 12.84
N GLY A 132 4.14 4.02 12.92
CA GLY A 132 3.60 3.20 11.83
C GLY A 132 4.39 1.92 11.61
N ALA A 133 4.36 1.42 10.40
CA ALA A 133 4.90 0.09 10.08
C ALA A 133 6.36 0.10 9.62
N TRP A 134 6.96 1.24 9.31
CA TRP A 134 8.29 1.32 8.70
C TRP A 134 9.33 0.43 9.36
N PHE A 135 9.53 0.57 10.67
CA PHE A 135 10.55 -0.20 11.39
C PHE A 135 10.21 -1.69 11.53
N SER A 136 8.93 -2.04 11.44
CA SER A 136 8.50 -3.44 11.51
C SER A 136 8.61 -4.17 10.17
N VAL A 137 8.53 -3.45 9.04
CA VAL A 137 8.45 -4.08 7.72
C VAL A 137 9.72 -3.94 6.88
N ARG A 138 10.56 -2.93 7.14
CA ARG A 138 11.71 -2.61 6.28
C ARG A 138 12.66 -3.79 6.11
N ASP A 139 13.01 -4.47 7.18
CA ASP A 139 13.99 -5.55 7.14
C ASP A 139 13.43 -6.79 6.39
N TYR A 140 12.13 -7.08 6.51
CA TYR A 140 11.47 -8.11 5.72
C TYR A 140 11.39 -7.75 4.23
N ILE A 141 11.14 -6.48 3.90
CA ILE A 141 11.13 -6.02 2.51
C ILE A 141 12.55 -6.06 1.95
N GLN A 142 13.54 -5.59 2.71
CA GLN A 142 14.95 -5.63 2.35
C GLN A 142 15.39 -7.06 2.02
N TRP A 143 15.13 -8.01 2.93
CA TRP A 143 15.39 -9.42 2.71
C TRP A 143 14.65 -9.97 1.48
N THR A 144 13.40 -9.54 1.25
CA THR A 144 12.63 -9.94 0.07
C THR A 144 13.30 -9.48 -1.22
N LEU A 145 13.80 -8.24 -1.27
CA LEU A 145 14.51 -7.70 -2.44
C LEU A 145 15.83 -8.44 -2.71
N GLU A 146 16.54 -8.80 -1.67
CA GLU A 146 17.75 -9.64 -1.77
C GLU A 146 17.42 -11.03 -2.31
N TYR A 147 16.39 -11.67 -1.75
CA TYR A 147 15.93 -12.99 -2.15
C TYR A 147 15.53 -13.08 -3.63
N ILE A 148 14.85 -12.06 -4.18
CA ILE A 148 14.48 -12.03 -5.59
C ILE A 148 15.61 -11.53 -6.52
N ASN A 149 16.80 -11.29 -5.98
CA ASN A 149 17.94 -10.72 -6.70
C ASN A 149 17.57 -9.42 -7.44
N ALA A 150 16.91 -8.50 -6.74
CA ALA A 150 16.60 -7.19 -7.28
C ALA A 150 17.89 -6.40 -7.57
N ASN A 151 17.92 -5.64 -8.68
CA ASN A 151 19.07 -4.77 -8.99
C ASN A 151 19.19 -3.65 -7.95
N ASN A 152 18.06 -3.09 -7.52
CA ASN A 152 17.99 -2.14 -6.40
C ASN A 152 17.54 -2.91 -5.16
N LYS A 153 18.48 -3.31 -4.32
CA LYS A 153 18.21 -4.12 -3.12
C LYS A 153 17.77 -3.30 -1.93
N GLU A 154 17.95 -1.97 -1.96
CA GLU A 154 17.61 -1.09 -0.86
C GLU A 154 16.15 -0.64 -0.93
N ILE A 155 15.44 -0.74 0.20
CA ILE A 155 14.12 -0.13 0.37
C ILE A 155 14.24 1.27 0.94
N SER A 156 13.67 2.26 0.27
CA SER A 156 13.68 3.66 0.69
C SER A 156 12.38 4.05 1.38
N TYR A 157 12.45 5.02 2.30
CA TYR A 157 11.30 5.54 3.03
C TYR A 157 10.73 6.80 2.37
N ILE A 158 9.41 6.86 2.22
CA ILE A 158 8.64 8.07 1.90
C ILE A 158 7.56 8.25 2.96
N GLY A 159 7.57 9.37 3.64
CA GLY A 159 6.60 9.68 4.69
C GLY A 159 6.98 10.96 5.42
N ARG A 160 6.32 11.19 6.54
CA ARG A 160 6.62 12.32 7.43
C ARG A 160 7.93 12.13 8.16
N SER A 161 8.56 13.23 8.53
CA SER A 161 9.72 13.23 9.43
C SER A 161 9.34 12.65 10.80
N PRO A 162 10.31 12.19 11.61
CA PRO A 162 10.05 11.80 13.00
C PRO A 162 9.34 12.92 13.75
N ASP A 163 8.38 12.56 14.58
CA ASP A 163 7.61 13.50 15.41
C ASP A 163 7.27 12.83 16.75
N ALA A 164 7.08 13.61 17.79
CA ALA A 164 6.61 13.13 19.08
C ALA A 164 5.09 12.86 19.08
N SER A 165 4.34 13.50 18.17
CA SER A 165 2.91 13.32 18.02
C SER A 165 2.58 12.36 16.87
N PRO A 166 1.65 11.41 17.04
CA PRO A 166 1.28 10.47 16.00
C PRO A 166 0.53 11.12 14.82
N ALA A 167 -0.08 12.28 15.03
CA ALA A 167 -0.85 13.00 14.02
C ALA A 167 -0.75 14.51 14.21
N THR A 168 -0.92 15.24 13.10
CA THR A 168 -0.89 16.69 13.09
C THR A 168 -2.23 17.26 13.56
N GLY A 169 -2.23 18.12 14.59
CA GLY A 169 -3.44 18.73 15.15
C GLY A 169 -4.07 19.81 14.25
N TYR A 170 -3.30 20.45 13.36
CA TYR A 170 -3.76 21.50 12.47
C TYR A 170 -4.05 20.99 11.06
N ALA A 171 -5.27 21.18 10.58
CA ALA A 171 -5.70 20.72 9.26
C ALA A 171 -4.81 21.23 8.12
N LYS A 172 -4.44 22.52 8.13
CA LYS A 172 -3.56 23.13 7.11
C LYS A 172 -2.19 22.43 7.06
N ARG A 173 -1.58 22.15 8.24
CA ARG A 173 -0.30 21.44 8.33
C ARG A 173 -0.44 19.99 7.84
N HIS A 174 -1.54 19.33 8.22
CA HIS A 174 -1.84 17.96 7.75
C HIS A 174 -1.89 17.92 6.21
N LEU A 175 -2.66 18.80 5.58
CA LEU A 175 -2.79 18.85 4.12
C LEU A 175 -1.46 19.14 3.43
N SER A 176 -0.65 20.05 3.95
CA SER A 176 0.69 20.35 3.43
C SER A 176 1.61 19.13 3.48
N GLN A 177 1.66 18.43 4.61
CA GLN A 177 2.46 17.23 4.78
C GLN A 177 1.99 16.08 3.88
N GLN A 178 0.68 15.92 3.71
CA GLN A 178 0.12 14.90 2.81
C GLN A 178 0.51 15.19 1.36
N GLN A 179 0.43 16.45 0.94
CA GLN A 179 0.85 16.88 -0.40
C GLN A 179 2.36 16.66 -0.62
N GLU A 180 3.17 16.86 0.42
CA GLU A 180 4.62 16.60 0.37
C GLU A 180 4.92 15.12 0.14
N ILE A 181 4.22 14.21 0.84
CA ILE A 181 4.36 12.76 0.66
C ILE A 181 4.04 12.39 -0.80
N ILE A 182 2.89 12.84 -1.30
CA ILE A 182 2.45 12.59 -2.68
C ILE A 182 3.50 13.11 -3.68
N SER A 183 3.98 14.34 -3.48
CA SER A 183 5.00 14.94 -4.33
C SER A 183 6.30 14.12 -4.35
N LYS A 184 6.74 13.58 -3.21
CA LYS A 184 7.95 12.73 -3.13
C LYS A 184 7.79 11.41 -3.89
N VAL A 185 6.59 10.84 -3.91
CA VAL A 185 6.33 9.60 -4.65
C VAL A 185 6.43 9.83 -6.16
N PHE A 186 5.90 10.93 -6.68
CA PHE A 186 5.74 11.16 -8.12
C PHE A 186 6.79 12.10 -8.76
N LYS A 187 7.73 12.58 -7.97
CA LYS A 187 8.96 13.17 -8.50
C LYS A 187 9.87 12.09 -9.08
#